data_522e826ee7f1f6c2ddea8f830cb99c29
#
_entry.id   522e826ee7f1f6c2ddea8f830cb99c29
#
_cell.length_a   1.000
_cell.length_b   1.000
_cell.length_c   1.000
_cell.angle_alpha   90.00
_cell.angle_beta   90.00
_cell.angle_gamma   90.00
#
_symmetry.space_group_name_H-M   'P 1'
#
loop_
_entity.id
_entity.type
_entity.pdbx_description
1 polymer ?
#
loop_
_entity_poly.entity_id
_entity_poly.type
_entity_poly.pdbx_seq_one_letter_code
_entity_poly.pdbx_strand_id
1 'polypeptide(L)'
;RLQDLISIKYPEPLIKVNNFELSPLTEAVIEARFLGPDPAVLDSLVGQAIEVMRRNPKVADARNEWGNMAMVIRPVYDPVKAGALGITKAAMMESVKSINDGLPVGIYRDDEKKVPVLLKSGNVNITDVHSLGDFSIWNGERSAPLSQVTERIETTWEFPQIRTYNRQLSMAAMCGVKPG
;
A
#
# COMPACT_ATOMS: atom_id res chain seq x y z
N ARG A 1 -23.52 -8.60 12.93
CA ARG A 1 -24.63 -7.67 12.56
C ARG A 1 -24.12 -6.39 11.93
N LEU A 2 -23.26 -5.57 12.60
CA LEU A 2 -22.74 -4.34 12.00
C LEU A 2 -21.76 -4.64 10.86
N GLN A 3 -20.85 -5.58 11.05
CA GLN A 3 -19.90 -6.04 10.05
C GLN A 3 -20.63 -6.57 8.81
N ASP A 4 -21.66 -7.39 8.98
CA ASP A 4 -22.46 -7.97 7.88
C ASP A 4 -23.15 -6.87 7.06
N LEU A 5 -23.74 -5.86 7.73
CA LEU A 5 -24.37 -4.72 7.08
C LEU A 5 -23.39 -3.90 6.25
N ILE A 6 -22.19 -3.66 6.80
CA ILE A 6 -21.16 -2.87 6.11
C ILE A 6 -20.57 -3.68 4.94
N SER A 7 -20.31 -4.98 5.11
CA SER A 7 -19.78 -5.84 4.04
C SER A 7 -20.76 -6.01 2.87
N ILE A 8 -22.07 -5.98 3.12
CA ILE A 8 -23.08 -5.99 2.04
C ILE A 8 -23.03 -4.68 1.24
N LYS A 9 -22.86 -3.54 1.92
CA LYS A 9 -22.85 -2.23 1.29
C LYS A 9 -21.53 -1.92 0.57
N TYR A 10 -20.43 -2.46 1.09
CA TYR A 10 -19.06 -2.25 0.59
C TYR A 10 -18.34 -3.60 0.50
N PRO A 11 -18.52 -4.37 -0.59
CA PRO A 11 -17.98 -5.73 -0.71
C PRO A 11 -16.47 -5.77 -0.97
N GLU A 12 -15.88 -4.68 -1.48
CA GLU A 12 -14.47 -4.66 -1.89
C GLU A 12 -13.47 -4.51 -0.71
N PRO A 13 -13.69 -3.60 0.27
CA PRO A 13 -12.73 -3.44 1.36
C PRO A 13 -12.83 -4.55 2.40
N LEU A 14 -11.68 -4.97 2.94
CA LEU A 14 -11.63 -5.84 4.11
C LEU A 14 -12.06 -5.04 5.35
N ILE A 15 -13.27 -5.28 5.82
CA ILE A 15 -13.84 -4.57 6.96
C ILE A 15 -13.79 -5.45 8.20
N LYS A 16 -13.21 -4.95 9.28
CA LYS A 16 -13.14 -5.61 10.58
C LYS A 16 -13.78 -4.73 11.64
N VAL A 17 -14.81 -5.23 12.29
CA VAL A 17 -15.46 -4.58 13.44
C VAL A 17 -14.97 -5.29 14.70
N ASN A 18 -14.17 -4.60 15.51
CA ASN A 18 -13.67 -5.10 16.78
C ASN A 18 -14.41 -4.47 17.95
N ASN A 19 -14.53 -5.21 19.04
CA ASN A 19 -14.86 -4.64 20.32
C ASN A 19 -13.63 -3.87 20.86
N PHE A 20 -13.90 -2.87 21.69
CA PHE A 20 -12.83 -2.17 22.39
C PHE A 20 -12.22 -3.12 23.44
N GLU A 21 -10.95 -3.44 23.28
CA GLU A 21 -10.20 -4.31 24.19
C GLU A 21 -9.17 -3.48 24.97
N LEU A 22 -9.09 -3.68 26.28
CA LEU A 22 -8.16 -2.98 27.18
C LEU A 22 -6.81 -3.70 27.32
N SER A 23 -6.61 -4.82 26.63
CA SER A 23 -5.37 -5.62 26.66
C SER A 23 -4.40 -5.19 25.55
N PRO A 24 -3.07 -5.28 25.75
CA PRO A 24 -2.11 -5.11 24.69
C PRO A 24 -2.38 -6.15 23.59
N LEU A 25 -2.83 -5.66 22.48
CA LEU A 25 -3.42 -6.43 21.39
C LEU A 25 -2.36 -7.26 20.67
N THR A 26 -2.58 -8.55 20.64
CA THR A 26 -2.15 -9.36 19.51
C THR A 26 -3.09 -9.05 18.34
N GLU A 27 -2.55 -8.80 17.16
CA GLU A 27 -3.35 -8.50 15.95
C GLU A 27 -4.33 -9.64 15.59
N ALA A 28 -4.11 -10.83 16.14
CA ALA A 28 -4.95 -12.01 15.99
C ALA A 28 -4.86 -12.92 17.23
N VAL A 29 -5.94 -13.66 17.47
CA VAL A 29 -6.01 -14.65 18.57
C VAL A 29 -5.21 -15.91 18.24
N ILE A 30 -5.21 -16.30 16.97
CA ILE A 30 -4.49 -17.48 16.46
C ILE A 30 -3.61 -17.03 15.29
N GLU A 31 -2.37 -17.47 15.33
CA GLU A 31 -1.35 -17.12 14.35
C GLU A 31 -0.55 -18.36 13.97
N ALA A 32 -0.47 -18.65 12.66
CA ALA A 32 0.42 -19.66 12.11
C ALA A 32 1.49 -18.95 11.26
N ARG A 33 2.73 -18.89 11.78
CA ARG A 33 3.83 -18.14 11.21
C ARG A 33 4.77 -19.04 10.43
N PHE A 34 5.11 -18.62 9.22
CA PHE A 34 6.05 -19.27 8.31
C PHE A 34 7.25 -18.37 8.11
N LEU A 35 8.44 -18.98 8.05
CA LEU A 35 9.72 -18.30 7.86
C LEU A 35 10.41 -18.89 6.65
N GLY A 36 10.98 -18.05 5.79
CA GLY A 36 11.68 -18.52 4.61
C GLY A 36 12.23 -17.39 3.76
N PRO A 37 13.07 -17.69 2.76
CA PRO A 37 13.69 -16.68 1.91
C PRO A 37 12.79 -16.21 0.75
N ASP A 38 11.79 -16.99 0.37
CA ASP A 38 10.98 -16.77 -0.83
C ASP A 38 9.55 -16.32 -0.46
N PRO A 39 9.17 -15.07 -0.82
CA PRO A 39 7.82 -14.55 -0.55
C PRO A 39 6.70 -15.36 -1.22
N ALA A 40 6.94 -15.92 -2.42
CA ALA A 40 5.91 -16.65 -3.15
C ALA A 40 5.59 -17.99 -2.48
N VAL A 41 6.63 -18.66 -1.97
CA VAL A 41 6.47 -19.90 -1.18
C VAL A 41 5.73 -19.60 0.13
N LEU A 42 6.10 -18.52 0.82
CA LEU A 42 5.43 -18.12 2.06
C LEU A 42 3.95 -17.82 1.83
N ASP A 43 3.63 -17.08 0.77
CA ASP A 43 2.24 -16.75 0.42
C ASP A 43 1.42 -18.01 0.12
N SER A 44 1.98 -18.97 -0.60
CA SER A 44 1.35 -20.27 -0.87
C SER A 44 1.05 -21.04 0.42
N LEU A 45 2.01 -21.12 1.35
CA LEU A 45 1.85 -21.80 2.64
C LEU A 45 0.81 -21.11 3.53
N VAL A 46 0.84 -19.78 3.58
CA VAL A 46 -0.15 -18.98 4.30
C VAL A 46 -1.54 -19.18 3.70
N GLY A 47 -1.66 -19.21 2.38
CA GLY A 47 -2.93 -19.50 1.69
C GLY A 47 -3.51 -20.86 2.12
N GLN A 48 -2.69 -21.91 2.14
CA GLN A 48 -3.10 -23.25 2.60
C GLN A 48 -3.53 -23.22 4.08
N ALA A 49 -2.78 -22.52 4.93
CA ALA A 49 -3.14 -22.38 6.34
C ALA A 49 -4.48 -21.64 6.54
N ILE A 50 -4.72 -20.59 5.78
CA ILE A 50 -5.99 -19.84 5.79
C ILE A 50 -7.15 -20.73 5.37
N GLU A 51 -6.99 -21.58 4.34
CA GLU A 51 -8.01 -22.54 3.92
C GLU A 51 -8.33 -23.57 5.02
N VAL A 52 -7.31 -24.05 5.72
CA VAL A 52 -7.51 -24.95 6.88
C VAL A 52 -8.27 -24.23 8.01
N MET A 53 -7.89 -22.99 8.33
CA MET A 53 -8.55 -22.16 9.34
C MET A 53 -10.02 -21.94 9.01
N ARG A 54 -10.35 -21.61 7.75
CA ARG A 54 -11.72 -21.35 7.28
C ARG A 54 -12.67 -22.56 7.39
N ARG A 55 -12.12 -23.77 7.37
CA ARG A 55 -12.92 -24.99 7.56
C ARG A 55 -13.52 -25.12 8.97
N ASN A 56 -12.95 -24.43 9.94
CA ASN A 56 -13.47 -24.44 11.30
C ASN A 56 -14.57 -23.37 11.47
N PRO A 57 -15.82 -23.74 11.80
CA PRO A 57 -16.93 -22.79 11.93
C PRO A 57 -16.75 -21.76 13.04
N LYS A 58 -15.87 -21.99 13.99
CA LYS A 58 -15.55 -21.07 15.10
C LYS A 58 -14.53 -20.01 14.71
N VAL A 59 -13.87 -20.17 13.58
CA VAL A 59 -12.90 -19.20 13.10
C VAL A 59 -13.62 -18.00 12.47
N ALA A 60 -13.12 -16.82 12.79
CA ALA A 60 -13.50 -15.57 12.16
C ALA A 60 -12.29 -14.93 11.52
N ASP A 61 -12.50 -14.20 10.40
CA ASP A 61 -11.54 -13.27 9.83
C ASP A 61 -10.14 -13.88 9.56
N ALA A 62 -10.12 -15.06 8.89
CA ALA A 62 -8.87 -15.68 8.48
C ALA A 62 -8.23 -14.89 7.34
N ARG A 63 -7.00 -14.36 7.56
CA ARG A 63 -6.31 -13.43 6.66
C ARG A 63 -4.79 -13.63 6.66
N ASN A 64 -4.14 -13.11 5.62
CA ASN A 64 -2.69 -13.01 5.52
C ASN A 64 -2.21 -11.77 6.32
N GLU A 65 -1.13 -11.92 7.10
CA GLU A 65 -0.47 -10.83 7.85
C GLU A 65 0.03 -9.70 6.92
N TRP A 66 0.53 -10.03 5.73
CA TRP A 66 1.01 -9.04 4.78
C TRP A 66 -0.12 -8.32 4.02
N GLY A 67 -1.37 -8.76 4.21
CA GLY A 67 -2.54 -8.23 3.50
C GLY A 67 -2.67 -8.76 2.07
N ASN A 68 -3.57 -8.17 1.32
CA ASN A 68 -3.72 -8.46 -0.10
C ASN A 68 -2.68 -7.68 -0.91
N MET A 69 -2.18 -8.27 -1.98
CA MET A 69 -1.34 -7.55 -2.93
C MET A 69 -2.10 -6.33 -3.48
N ALA A 70 -1.40 -5.21 -3.58
CA ALA A 70 -1.89 -3.99 -4.20
C ALA A 70 -1.22 -3.80 -5.56
N MET A 71 -1.97 -3.25 -6.49
CA MET A 71 -1.42 -2.84 -7.78
C MET A 71 -0.52 -1.61 -7.58
N VAL A 72 0.73 -1.73 -8.01
CA VAL A 72 1.73 -0.67 -7.95
C VAL A 72 2.11 -0.27 -9.37
N ILE A 73 2.04 1.02 -9.65
CA ILE A 73 2.50 1.60 -10.91
C ILE A 73 3.90 2.17 -10.67
N ARG A 74 4.88 1.62 -11.38
CA ARG A 74 6.30 1.96 -11.21
C ARG A 74 6.88 2.58 -12.49
N PRO A 75 7.13 3.90 -12.52
CA PRO A 75 7.85 4.50 -13.62
C PRO A 75 9.33 4.15 -13.54
N VAL A 76 9.88 3.60 -14.62
CA VAL A 76 11.31 3.25 -14.74
C VAL A 76 12.04 4.45 -15.32
N TYR A 77 12.86 5.12 -14.50
CA TYR A 77 13.60 6.30 -14.86
C TYR A 77 14.66 6.03 -15.95
N ASP A 78 14.66 6.84 -17.00
CA ASP A 78 15.69 6.82 -18.07
C ASP A 78 16.66 7.99 -17.87
N PRO A 79 17.92 7.74 -17.44
CA PRO A 79 18.88 8.81 -17.16
C PRO A 79 19.30 9.57 -18.41
N VAL A 80 19.24 8.98 -19.60
CA VAL A 80 19.64 9.61 -20.85
C VAL A 80 18.56 10.61 -21.30
N LYS A 81 17.32 10.16 -21.39
CA LYS A 81 16.18 11.02 -21.75
C LYS A 81 15.99 12.14 -20.75
N ALA A 82 15.98 11.82 -19.46
CA ALA A 82 15.78 12.80 -18.40
C ALA A 82 16.95 13.79 -18.30
N GLY A 83 18.19 13.34 -18.50
CA GLY A 83 19.37 14.19 -18.51
C GLY A 83 19.32 15.25 -19.63
N ALA A 84 18.85 14.90 -20.83
CA ALA A 84 18.65 15.83 -21.93
C ALA A 84 17.64 16.95 -21.58
N LEU A 85 16.68 16.67 -20.70
CA LEU A 85 15.67 17.61 -20.22
C LEU A 85 16.05 18.32 -18.91
N GLY A 86 17.20 17.96 -18.32
CA GLY A 86 17.67 18.48 -17.04
C GLY A 86 16.83 18.01 -15.84
N ILE A 87 16.10 16.88 -15.98
CA ILE A 87 15.23 16.34 -14.94
C ILE A 87 15.96 15.22 -14.20
N THR A 88 16.14 15.38 -12.90
CA THR A 88 16.75 14.38 -12.04
C THR A 88 15.74 13.32 -11.60
N LYS A 89 16.24 12.12 -11.19
CA LYS A 89 15.40 11.10 -10.59
C LYS A 89 14.66 11.58 -9.35
N ALA A 90 15.30 12.44 -8.53
CA ALA A 90 14.68 13.03 -7.35
C ALA A 90 13.49 13.92 -7.73
N ALA A 91 13.64 14.83 -8.71
CA ALA A 91 12.56 15.68 -9.19
C ALA A 91 11.38 14.87 -9.75
N MET A 92 11.67 13.78 -10.48
CA MET A 92 10.65 12.86 -10.95
C MET A 92 9.89 12.21 -9.77
N MET A 93 10.61 11.70 -8.77
CA MET A 93 9.97 11.05 -7.62
C MET A 93 9.15 12.01 -6.77
N GLU A 94 9.63 13.25 -6.55
CA GLU A 94 8.87 14.28 -5.84
C GLU A 94 7.59 14.65 -6.58
N SER A 95 7.68 14.82 -7.90
CA SER A 95 6.51 15.12 -8.72
C SER A 95 5.47 13.99 -8.67
N VAL A 96 5.90 12.73 -8.82
CA VAL A 96 4.99 11.57 -8.70
C VAL A 96 4.40 11.47 -7.30
N LYS A 97 5.20 11.70 -6.26
CA LYS A 97 4.71 11.71 -4.88
C LYS A 97 3.64 12.80 -4.64
N SER A 98 3.78 13.94 -5.29
CA SER A 98 2.81 15.05 -5.16
C SER A 98 1.39 14.68 -5.57
N ILE A 99 1.23 13.67 -6.41
CA ILE A 99 -0.06 13.20 -6.90
C ILE A 99 -0.89 12.60 -5.75
N ASN A 100 -0.29 11.70 -4.99
CA ASN A 100 -0.98 10.98 -3.92
C ASN A 100 -0.84 11.67 -2.57
N ASP A 101 0.39 11.88 -2.13
CA ASP A 101 0.69 12.37 -0.77
C ASP A 101 0.61 13.89 -0.67
N GLY A 102 0.84 14.58 -1.78
CA GLY A 102 1.07 16.00 -1.81
C GLY A 102 2.49 16.40 -1.41
N LEU A 103 2.89 17.61 -1.77
CA LEU A 103 4.15 18.21 -1.38
C LEU A 103 3.94 19.10 -0.15
N PRO A 104 4.69 18.92 0.94
CA PRO A 104 4.63 19.81 2.09
C PRO A 104 5.24 21.17 1.70
N VAL A 105 4.42 22.21 1.62
CA VAL A 105 4.83 23.59 1.24
C VAL A 105 4.95 24.52 2.43
N GLY A 106 4.47 24.11 3.62
CA GLY A 106 4.54 24.91 4.82
C GLY A 106 3.89 24.25 6.01
N ILE A 107 3.96 24.95 7.14
CA ILE A 107 3.30 24.55 8.38
C ILE A 107 2.45 25.72 8.86
N TYR A 108 1.16 25.53 8.93
CA TYR A 108 0.25 26.43 9.61
C TYR A 108 0.27 26.14 11.12
N ARG A 109 0.45 27.17 11.93
CA ARG A 109 0.43 27.05 13.38
C ARG A 109 -0.90 27.62 13.92
N ASP A 110 -1.61 26.78 14.63
CA ASP A 110 -2.87 27.11 15.29
C ASP A 110 -2.67 26.81 16.79
N ASP A 111 -2.32 27.81 17.55
CA ASP A 111 -1.88 27.72 18.95
C ASP A 111 -0.78 26.67 19.15
N GLU A 112 -1.09 25.56 19.82
CA GLU A 112 -0.15 24.45 20.07
C GLU A 112 -0.06 23.45 18.92
N LYS A 113 -0.96 23.53 17.93
CA LYS A 113 -1.05 22.57 16.83
C LYS A 113 -0.20 23.02 15.64
N LYS A 114 0.54 22.09 15.08
CA LYS A 114 1.26 22.26 13.82
C LYS A 114 0.52 21.48 12.73
N VAL A 115 -0.11 22.21 11.81
CA VAL A 115 -0.86 21.63 10.70
C VAL A 115 -0.03 21.75 9.43
N PRO A 116 0.38 20.63 8.80
CA PRO A 116 1.12 20.70 7.54
C PRO A 116 0.22 21.20 6.40
N VAL A 117 0.73 22.13 5.61
CA VAL A 117 0.09 22.58 4.38
C VAL A 117 0.64 21.75 3.23
N LEU A 118 -0.24 20.98 2.57
CA LEU A 118 0.13 20.10 1.47
C LEU A 118 -0.41 20.65 0.15
N LEU A 119 0.49 20.78 -0.83
CA LEU A 119 0.13 21.07 -2.20
C LEU A 119 -0.13 19.76 -2.94
N LYS A 120 -1.36 19.56 -3.44
CA LYS A 120 -1.74 18.41 -4.26
C LYS A 120 -2.17 18.87 -5.65
N SER A 121 -1.91 18.04 -6.66
CA SER A 121 -2.48 18.24 -7.98
C SER A 121 -3.99 18.03 -7.96
N GLY A 122 -4.77 19.05 -8.32
CA GLY A 122 -6.22 19.08 -8.07
C GLY A 122 -7.09 18.16 -8.94
N ASN A 123 -6.59 17.60 -10.04
CA ASN A 123 -7.41 16.88 -11.02
C ASN A 123 -6.77 15.64 -11.63
N VAL A 124 -5.80 15.02 -10.96
CA VAL A 124 -5.19 13.80 -11.52
C VAL A 124 -5.92 12.58 -10.95
N ASN A 125 -7.02 12.18 -11.58
CA ASN A 125 -7.54 10.82 -11.44
C ASN A 125 -6.61 9.89 -12.22
N ILE A 126 -5.55 9.40 -11.58
CA ILE A 126 -4.72 8.36 -12.15
C ILE A 126 -5.48 7.05 -12.01
N THR A 127 -6.37 6.80 -12.95
CA THR A 127 -7.11 5.55 -13.07
C THR A 127 -6.39 4.56 -13.97
N ASP A 128 -5.43 5.03 -14.77
CA ASP A 128 -4.68 4.20 -15.70
C ASP A 128 -3.22 4.68 -15.88
N VAL A 129 -2.41 3.83 -16.52
CA VAL A 129 -0.99 4.06 -16.81
C VAL A 129 -0.78 5.22 -17.80
N HIS A 130 -1.75 5.46 -18.72
CA HIS A 130 -1.64 6.52 -19.71
C HIS A 130 -1.76 7.89 -19.07
N SER A 131 -2.74 8.08 -18.18
CA SER A 131 -2.93 9.34 -17.47
C SER A 131 -1.71 9.70 -16.59
N LEU A 132 -0.99 8.69 -16.07
CA LEU A 132 0.27 8.92 -15.37
C LEU A 132 1.39 9.33 -16.34
N GLY A 133 1.44 8.76 -17.55
CA GLY A 133 2.47 9.11 -18.56
C GLY A 133 2.43 10.56 -19.00
N ASP A 134 1.25 11.16 -19.04
CA ASP A 134 1.02 12.56 -19.41
C ASP A 134 1.25 13.55 -18.25
N PHE A 135 1.45 13.04 -17.03
CA PHE A 135 1.70 13.88 -15.89
C PHE A 135 3.01 14.67 -16.03
N SER A 136 2.93 15.98 -15.82
CA SER A 136 4.09 16.88 -15.96
C SER A 136 5.00 16.80 -14.76
N ILE A 137 6.25 16.40 -15.00
CA ILE A 137 7.35 16.44 -14.03
C ILE A 137 7.99 17.83 -14.08
N TRP A 138 8.29 18.39 -12.93
CA TRP A 138 8.84 19.73 -12.76
C TRP A 138 10.16 19.69 -12.00
N ASN A 139 11.18 20.43 -12.50
CA ASN A 139 12.49 20.56 -11.84
C ASN A 139 12.77 21.97 -11.27
N GLY A 140 11.76 22.85 -11.26
CA GLY A 140 11.87 24.25 -10.87
C GLY A 140 11.97 25.22 -12.05
N GLU A 141 12.54 24.81 -13.18
CA GLU A 141 12.72 25.66 -14.38
C GLU A 141 11.99 25.11 -15.60
N ARG A 142 11.95 23.78 -15.73
CA ARG A 142 11.39 23.10 -16.90
C ARG A 142 10.38 22.07 -16.47
N SER A 143 9.45 21.77 -17.36
CA SER A 143 8.51 20.65 -17.19
C SER A 143 8.54 19.75 -18.42
N ALA A 144 8.34 18.45 -18.19
CA ALA A 144 8.18 17.47 -19.24
C ALA A 144 7.21 16.37 -18.78
N PRO A 145 6.46 15.74 -19.70
CA PRO A 145 5.65 14.56 -19.36
C PRO A 145 6.49 13.44 -18.79
N LEU A 146 5.93 12.68 -17.84
CA LEU A 146 6.62 11.53 -17.22
C LEU A 146 7.09 10.52 -18.28
N SER A 147 6.32 10.31 -19.33
CA SER A 147 6.66 9.41 -20.45
C SER A 147 7.97 9.82 -21.16
N GLN A 148 8.36 11.09 -21.12
CA GLN A 148 9.61 11.56 -21.74
C GLN A 148 10.84 11.39 -20.85
N VAL A 149 10.68 11.11 -19.57
CA VAL A 149 11.78 10.91 -18.61
C VAL A 149 11.87 9.46 -18.11
N THR A 150 11.01 8.60 -18.63
CA THR A 150 10.98 7.17 -18.29
C THR A 150 11.29 6.30 -19.51
N GLU A 151 11.84 5.12 -19.26
CA GLU A 151 11.97 4.06 -20.26
C GLU A 151 10.60 3.43 -20.54
N ARG A 152 9.90 3.09 -19.46
CA ARG A 152 8.56 2.50 -19.44
C ARG A 152 7.86 2.74 -18.11
N ILE A 153 6.57 2.50 -18.07
CA ILE A 153 5.77 2.49 -16.86
C ILE A 153 5.28 1.05 -16.67
N GLU A 154 5.71 0.43 -15.57
CA GLU A 154 5.37 -0.95 -15.23
C GLU A 154 4.21 -0.98 -14.26
N THR A 155 3.33 -1.98 -14.41
CA THR A 155 2.32 -2.31 -13.42
C THR A 155 2.66 -3.67 -12.82
N THR A 156 2.78 -3.73 -11.51
CA THR A 156 3.09 -4.95 -10.76
C THR A 156 2.20 -5.08 -9.54
N TRP A 157 2.12 -6.29 -9.00
CA TRP A 157 1.42 -6.57 -7.76
C TRP A 157 2.43 -6.78 -6.65
N GLU A 158 2.30 -6.02 -5.58
CA GLU A 158 3.22 -6.06 -4.44
C GLU A 158 2.45 -6.11 -3.13
N PHE A 159 3.05 -6.75 -2.14
CA PHE A 159 2.50 -6.70 -0.79
C PHE A 159 2.71 -5.30 -0.20
N PRO A 160 1.68 -4.71 0.45
CA PRO A 160 1.77 -3.37 1.04
C PRO A 160 2.73 -3.33 2.22
N GLN A 161 2.98 -4.47 2.86
CA GLN A 161 3.94 -4.60 3.95
C GLN A 161 4.66 -5.94 3.85
N ILE A 162 5.93 -5.93 4.23
CA ILE A 162 6.78 -7.11 4.34
C ILE A 162 7.33 -7.16 5.76
N ARG A 163 7.17 -8.30 6.43
CA ARG A 163 7.70 -8.48 7.78
C ARG A 163 8.89 -9.44 7.77
N THR A 164 9.82 -9.20 8.66
CA THR A 164 10.97 -10.06 8.91
C THR A 164 11.03 -10.44 10.37
N TYR A 165 11.44 -11.67 10.64
CA TYR A 165 11.74 -12.16 11.97
C TYR A 165 13.10 -12.86 11.96
N ASN A 166 13.98 -12.50 12.85
CA ASN A 166 15.36 -13.03 12.91
C ASN A 166 16.08 -12.98 11.54
N ARG A 167 15.97 -11.85 10.82
CA ARG A 167 16.57 -11.61 9.49
C ARG A 167 16.05 -12.52 8.36
N GLN A 168 14.98 -13.24 8.57
CA GLN A 168 14.28 -14.01 7.54
C GLN A 168 12.92 -13.38 7.26
N LEU A 169 12.43 -13.52 6.03
CA LEU A 169 11.07 -13.12 5.72
C LEU A 169 10.11 -13.98 6.56
N SER A 170 9.08 -13.32 7.09
CA SER A 170 8.12 -13.91 7.99
C SER A 170 6.71 -13.52 7.54
N MET A 171 5.88 -14.50 7.26
CA MET A 171 4.48 -14.31 6.88
C MET A 171 3.59 -15.21 7.73
N ALA A 172 2.48 -14.68 8.21
CA ALA A 172 1.57 -15.44 9.07
C ALA A 172 0.15 -15.50 8.51
N ALA A 173 -0.48 -16.66 8.67
CA ALA A 173 -1.92 -16.81 8.62
C ALA A 173 -2.50 -16.43 9.98
N MET A 174 -3.40 -15.48 10.00
CA MET A 174 -4.01 -14.94 11.22
C MET A 174 -5.50 -15.15 11.22
N CYS A 175 -6.07 -15.47 12.38
CA CYS A 175 -7.53 -15.49 12.52
C CYS A 175 -7.99 -15.09 13.93
N GLY A 176 -9.22 -14.60 13.99
CA GLY A 176 -9.97 -14.44 15.23
C GLY A 176 -10.85 -15.64 15.53
N VAL A 177 -11.50 -15.59 16.69
CA VAL A 177 -12.52 -16.56 17.11
C VAL A 177 -13.85 -15.86 17.15
N LYS A 178 -14.91 -16.51 16.61
CA LYS A 178 -16.27 -15.99 16.72
C LYS A 178 -16.69 -15.96 18.18
N PRO A 179 -17.31 -14.91 18.66
CA PRO A 179 -17.90 -14.88 19.99
C PRO A 179 -18.93 -16.02 20.09
N GLY A 180 -18.86 -16.77 21.19
CA GLY A 180 -19.77 -17.88 21.49
C GLY A 180 -21.17 -17.40 21.82
#